data_8dca79033b526d53701128d7cb12f661
#
_entry.id   8dca79033b526d53701128d7cb12f661
#
_cell.length_a   1.000
_cell.length_b   1.000
_cell.length_c   1.000
_cell.angle_alpha   90.00
_cell.angle_beta   90.00
_cell.angle_gamma   90.00
#
_symmetry.space_group_name_H-M   'P 1'
#
loop_
_entity.id
_entity.type
_entity.pdbx_description
1 polymer ?
#
loop_
_entity_poly.entity_id
_entity_poly.type
_entity_poly.pdbx_seq_one_letter_code
_entity_poly.pdbx_strand_id
1 'polypeptide(L)'
;MYIRFKIGRQIYQQRLASAILFGLLALSTVLASWLKSSGFHADYVYQLELAVGGDTHLHSLLAFLLTLALYRVLSVTESGYNMVLVAGGLVTLCCLVDEGLQAFSPLRTFSVQDILASLIGVAVACAVNTLLAGRRQRKRRNT
;
A
#
# COMPACT_ATOMS: atom_id res chain seq x y z
N MET A 1 27.30 -7.09 25.07
CA MET A 1 25.94 -6.70 25.52
C MET A 1 25.44 -5.42 24.84
N TYR A 2 26.22 -4.35 24.75
CA TYR A 2 25.86 -3.04 24.14
C TYR A 2 25.43 -3.10 22.65
N ILE A 3 26.13 -3.90 21.82
CA ILE A 3 25.84 -4.03 20.37
C ILE A 3 24.46 -4.65 20.12
N ARG A 4 24.08 -5.69 20.87
CA ARG A 4 22.75 -6.32 20.76
C ARG A 4 21.61 -5.35 21.09
N PHE A 5 21.81 -4.49 22.08
CA PHE A 5 20.83 -3.50 22.49
C PHE A 5 20.64 -2.40 21.43
N LYS A 6 21.72 -1.96 20.77
CA LYS A 6 21.69 -0.96 19.69
C LYS A 6 20.99 -1.50 18.44
N ILE A 7 21.24 -2.76 18.07
CA ILE A 7 20.58 -3.43 16.93
C ILE A 7 19.08 -3.60 17.21
N GLY A 8 18.69 -4.05 18.40
CA GLY A 8 17.29 -4.19 18.79
C GLY A 8 16.52 -2.87 18.71
N ARG A 9 17.10 -1.78 19.22
CA ARG A 9 16.53 -0.44 19.15
C ARG A 9 16.33 0.05 17.69
N GLN A 10 17.31 -0.20 16.83
CA GLN A 10 17.25 0.20 15.43
C GLN A 10 16.15 -0.56 14.66
N ILE A 11 16.02 -1.86 14.89
CA ILE A 11 14.94 -2.69 14.33
C ILE A 11 13.57 -2.18 14.81
N TYR A 12 13.43 -1.88 16.09
CA TYR A 12 12.19 -1.34 16.65
C TYR A 12 11.78 0.00 16.01
N GLN A 13 12.72 0.93 15.87
CA GLN A 13 12.49 2.23 15.23
C GLN A 13 12.08 2.08 13.76
N GLN A 14 12.72 1.18 13.02
CA GLN A 14 12.35 0.90 11.63
C GLN A 14 10.93 0.30 11.51
N ARG A 15 10.55 -0.58 12.42
CA ARG A 15 9.19 -1.12 12.48
C ARG A 15 8.16 -0.04 12.74
N LEU A 16 8.41 0.78 13.76
CA LEU A 16 7.51 1.85 14.16
C LEU A 16 7.32 2.85 13.01
N ALA A 17 8.40 3.31 12.39
CA ALA A 17 8.33 4.23 11.25
C ALA A 17 7.58 3.64 10.06
N SER A 18 7.82 2.35 9.73
CA SER A 18 7.12 1.67 8.64
C SER A 18 5.63 1.49 8.95
N ALA A 19 5.28 1.15 10.19
CA ALA A 19 3.89 0.99 10.62
C ALA A 19 3.14 2.33 10.62
N ILE A 20 3.77 3.41 11.07
CA ILE A 20 3.21 4.76 11.03
C ILE A 20 2.96 5.16 9.57
N LEU A 21 3.94 4.99 8.68
CA LEU A 21 3.79 5.34 7.27
C LEU A 21 2.64 4.55 6.63
N PHE A 22 2.57 3.24 6.86
CA PHE A 22 1.48 2.41 6.35
C PHE A 22 0.12 2.87 6.92
N GLY A 23 0.06 3.11 8.23
CA GLY A 23 -1.16 3.58 8.89
C GLY A 23 -1.67 4.92 8.35
N LEU A 24 -0.77 5.89 8.11
CA LEU A 24 -1.12 7.17 7.51
C LEU A 24 -1.62 7.02 6.07
N LEU A 25 -0.97 6.19 5.25
CA LEU A 25 -1.41 5.90 3.89
C LEU A 25 -2.77 5.20 3.88
N ALA A 26 -2.97 4.18 4.70
CA ALA A 26 -4.23 3.47 4.79
C ALA A 26 -5.37 4.38 5.28
N LEU A 27 -5.11 5.20 6.30
CA LEU A 27 -6.09 6.16 6.80
C LEU A 27 -6.45 7.20 5.74
N SER A 28 -5.47 7.74 5.01
CA SER A 28 -5.73 8.71 3.94
C SER A 28 -6.54 8.11 2.80
N THR A 29 -6.30 6.84 2.44
CA THR A 29 -7.08 6.13 1.42
C THR A 29 -8.54 5.93 1.86
N VAL A 30 -8.75 5.44 3.09
CA VAL A 30 -10.11 5.26 3.64
C VAL A 30 -10.84 6.60 3.75
N LEU A 31 -10.15 7.65 4.20
CA LEU A 31 -10.74 8.98 4.30
C LEU A 31 -11.13 9.53 2.92
N ALA A 32 -10.27 9.39 1.91
CA ALA A 32 -10.57 9.84 0.54
C ALA A 32 -11.79 9.09 -0.03
N SER A 33 -11.86 7.76 0.16
CA SER A 33 -13.01 6.95 -0.27
C SER A 33 -14.29 7.38 0.46
N TRP A 34 -14.23 7.64 1.76
CA TRP A 34 -15.36 8.11 2.54
C TRP A 34 -15.84 9.52 2.11
N LEU A 35 -14.92 10.46 1.91
CA LEU A 35 -15.25 11.82 1.46
C LEU A 35 -15.97 11.80 0.10
N LYS A 36 -15.46 11.00 -0.85
CA LYS A 36 -16.14 10.82 -2.16
C LYS A 36 -17.52 10.18 -2.01
N SER A 37 -17.64 9.15 -1.19
CA SER A 37 -18.89 8.39 -1.03
C SER A 37 -19.97 9.16 -0.27
N SER A 38 -19.57 10.05 0.65
CA SER A 38 -20.49 10.91 1.41
C SER A 38 -20.83 12.22 0.68
N GLY A 39 -20.07 12.62 -0.33
CA GLY A 39 -20.17 13.92 -0.97
C GLY A 39 -19.63 15.09 -0.12
N PHE A 40 -19.19 14.83 1.12
CA PHE A 40 -18.65 15.86 2.00
C PHE A 40 -17.24 16.21 1.58
N HIS A 41 -17.04 17.46 1.13
CA HIS A 41 -15.74 17.93 0.64
C HIS A 41 -15.11 17.06 -0.47
N ALA A 42 -15.92 16.40 -1.29
CA ALA A 42 -15.47 15.57 -2.40
C ALA A 42 -14.57 16.32 -3.41
N ASP A 43 -14.72 17.65 -3.48
CA ASP A 43 -13.93 18.54 -4.36
C ASP A 43 -12.41 18.41 -4.13
N TYR A 44 -11.97 18.23 -2.89
CA TYR A 44 -10.54 18.05 -2.59
C TYR A 44 -10.00 16.75 -3.18
N VAL A 45 -10.78 15.67 -3.09
CA VAL A 45 -10.39 14.37 -3.67
C VAL A 45 -10.39 14.47 -5.19
N TYR A 46 -11.39 15.13 -5.77
CA TYR A 46 -11.47 15.35 -7.21
C TYR A 46 -10.29 16.19 -7.76
N GLN A 47 -9.86 17.22 -7.05
CA GLN A 47 -8.65 17.97 -7.41
C GLN A 47 -7.39 17.10 -7.35
N LEU A 48 -7.28 16.23 -6.35
CA LEU A 48 -6.17 15.27 -6.26
C LEU A 48 -6.18 14.29 -7.43
N GLU A 49 -7.34 13.77 -7.80
CA GLU A 49 -7.51 12.92 -8.97
C GLU A 49 -7.05 13.61 -10.25
N LEU A 50 -7.48 14.85 -10.47
CA LEU A 50 -7.04 15.64 -11.64
C LEU A 50 -5.52 15.84 -11.65
N ALA A 51 -4.91 16.09 -10.49
CA ALA A 51 -3.47 16.31 -10.37
C ALA A 51 -2.65 15.06 -10.73
N VAL A 52 -3.20 13.84 -10.49
CA VAL A 52 -2.52 12.57 -10.83
C VAL A 52 -2.95 11.98 -12.17
N GLY A 53 -3.86 12.64 -12.89
CA GLY A 53 -4.33 12.21 -14.21
C GLY A 53 -5.65 11.46 -14.23
N GLY A 54 -6.41 11.49 -13.12
CA GLY A 54 -7.74 10.91 -12.98
C GLY A 54 -7.86 9.85 -11.88
N ASP A 55 -9.10 9.45 -11.61
CA ASP A 55 -9.46 8.49 -10.55
C ASP A 55 -8.70 7.16 -10.71
N THR A 56 -8.72 6.59 -11.89
CA THR A 56 -8.03 5.33 -12.22
C THR A 56 -6.53 5.37 -11.92
N HIS A 57 -5.87 6.50 -12.20
CA HIS A 57 -4.44 6.67 -11.87
C HIS A 57 -4.22 6.79 -10.36
N LEU A 58 -5.13 7.45 -9.65
CA LEU A 58 -5.08 7.54 -8.20
C LEU A 58 -5.22 6.16 -7.55
N HIS A 59 -6.15 5.32 -8.01
CA HIS A 59 -6.30 3.93 -7.56
C HIS A 59 -5.02 3.12 -7.76
N SER A 60 -4.39 3.19 -8.94
CA SER A 60 -3.13 2.51 -9.21
C SER A 60 -2.00 2.98 -8.29
N LEU A 61 -1.86 4.29 -8.11
CA LEU A 61 -0.82 4.90 -7.27
C LEU A 61 -0.99 4.52 -5.80
N LEU A 62 -2.21 4.60 -5.27
CA LEU A 62 -2.50 4.25 -3.87
C LEU A 62 -2.26 2.76 -3.61
N ALA A 63 -2.72 1.88 -4.49
CA ALA A 63 -2.49 0.45 -4.39
C ALA A 63 -0.98 0.11 -4.44
N PHE A 64 -0.21 0.78 -5.30
CA PHE A 64 1.25 0.67 -5.37
C PHE A 64 1.91 1.09 -4.05
N LEU A 65 1.60 2.28 -3.54
CA LEU A 65 2.20 2.82 -2.31
C LEU A 65 1.83 1.99 -1.08
N LEU A 66 0.56 1.57 -0.95
CA LEU A 66 0.10 0.71 0.14
C LEU A 66 0.82 -0.64 0.13
N THR A 67 1.00 -1.26 -1.04
CA THR A 67 1.71 -2.54 -1.16
C THR A 67 3.18 -2.41 -0.77
N LEU A 68 3.86 -1.33 -1.19
CA LEU A 68 5.24 -1.06 -0.78
C LEU A 68 5.36 -0.85 0.73
N ALA A 69 4.45 -0.05 1.31
CA ALA A 69 4.46 0.26 2.73
C ALA A 69 4.15 -0.97 3.58
N LEU A 70 3.14 -1.77 3.21
CA LEU A 70 2.77 -2.99 3.91
C LEU A 70 3.90 -4.02 3.86
N TYR A 71 4.52 -4.24 2.69
CA TYR A 71 5.69 -5.12 2.60
C TYR A 71 6.81 -4.67 3.55
N ARG A 72 7.08 -3.38 3.69
CA ARG A 72 8.09 -2.89 4.64
C ARG A 72 7.75 -3.23 6.08
N VAL A 73 6.48 -3.13 6.48
CA VAL A 73 6.02 -3.53 7.82
C VAL A 73 6.25 -5.03 8.05
N LEU A 74 5.85 -5.86 7.09
CA LEU A 74 5.94 -7.32 7.19
C LEU A 74 7.40 -7.82 7.12
N SER A 75 8.25 -7.18 6.29
CA SER A 75 9.63 -7.63 6.01
C SER A 75 10.67 -7.24 7.06
N VAL A 76 10.29 -6.58 8.14
CA VAL A 76 11.24 -6.20 9.20
C VAL A 76 11.82 -7.42 9.93
N THR A 77 11.03 -8.46 10.13
CA THR A 77 11.46 -9.73 10.77
C THR A 77 11.83 -10.80 9.78
N GLU A 78 11.06 -10.94 8.73
CA GLU A 78 11.21 -11.99 7.72
C GLU A 78 11.19 -11.33 6.34
N SER A 79 12.31 -11.33 5.65
CA SER A 79 12.40 -10.84 4.28
C SER A 79 12.36 -12.04 3.33
N GLY A 80 11.32 -12.13 2.51
CA GLY A 80 11.19 -13.21 1.53
C GLY A 80 10.03 -12.97 0.58
N TYR A 81 9.97 -13.82 -0.45
CA TYR A 81 8.89 -13.76 -1.45
C TYR A 81 7.50 -13.94 -0.84
N ASN A 82 7.37 -14.76 0.22
CA ASN A 82 6.10 -14.97 0.91
C ASN A 82 5.51 -13.65 1.45
N MET A 83 6.36 -12.76 1.99
CA MET A 83 5.90 -11.45 2.50
C MET A 83 5.47 -10.51 1.36
N VAL A 84 6.05 -10.66 0.16
CA VAL A 84 5.58 -9.93 -1.03
C VAL A 84 4.18 -10.38 -1.42
N LEU A 85 3.95 -11.70 -1.46
CA LEU A 85 2.64 -12.27 -1.80
C LEU A 85 1.58 -11.91 -0.78
N VAL A 86 1.91 -11.96 0.52
CA VAL A 86 0.99 -11.57 1.60
C VAL A 86 0.62 -10.08 1.48
N ALA A 87 1.60 -9.20 1.29
CA ALA A 87 1.34 -7.77 1.13
C ALA A 87 0.47 -7.48 -0.10
N GLY A 88 0.81 -8.07 -1.25
CA GLY A 88 0.05 -7.91 -2.49
C GLY A 88 -1.38 -8.45 -2.37
N GLY A 89 -1.54 -9.65 -1.80
CA GLY A 89 -2.85 -10.28 -1.60
C GLY A 89 -3.76 -9.47 -0.68
N LEU A 90 -3.23 -8.97 0.44
CA LEU A 90 -4.01 -8.16 1.39
C LEU A 90 -4.45 -6.83 0.75
N VAL A 91 -3.55 -6.12 0.05
CA VAL A 91 -3.92 -4.86 -0.62
C VAL A 91 -4.91 -5.11 -1.75
N THR A 92 -4.73 -6.17 -2.55
CA THR A 92 -5.72 -6.57 -3.57
C THR A 92 -7.10 -6.79 -2.95
N LEU A 93 -7.17 -7.54 -1.85
CA LEU A 93 -8.44 -7.77 -1.16
C LEU A 93 -9.07 -6.46 -0.68
N CYS A 94 -8.28 -5.54 -0.10
CA CYS A 94 -8.77 -4.23 0.32
C CYS A 94 -9.32 -3.42 -0.86
N CYS A 95 -8.62 -3.41 -2.02
CA CYS A 95 -9.09 -2.71 -3.22
C CYS A 95 -10.41 -3.29 -3.73
N LEU A 96 -10.56 -4.62 -3.75
CA LEU A 96 -11.81 -5.27 -4.16
C LEU A 96 -12.97 -4.96 -3.21
N VAL A 97 -12.70 -4.93 -1.91
CA VAL A 97 -13.70 -4.57 -0.90
C VAL A 97 -14.11 -3.11 -1.03
N ASP A 98 -13.15 -2.19 -1.19
CA ASP A 98 -13.44 -0.77 -1.37
C ASP A 98 -14.31 -0.54 -2.60
N GLU A 99 -13.96 -1.11 -3.74
CA GLU A 99 -14.73 -1.01 -4.98
C GLU A 99 -16.12 -1.65 -4.86
N GLY A 100 -16.21 -2.79 -4.18
CA GLY A 100 -17.50 -3.43 -3.87
C GLY A 100 -18.39 -2.56 -2.99
N LEU A 101 -17.84 -1.86 -2.00
CA LEU A 101 -18.58 -0.91 -1.14
C LEU A 101 -19.05 0.32 -1.94
N GLN A 102 -18.29 0.77 -2.92
CA GLN A 102 -18.66 1.88 -3.79
C GLN A 102 -19.93 1.59 -4.60
N ALA A 103 -20.16 0.31 -4.96
CA ALA A 103 -21.40 -0.11 -5.65
C ALA A 103 -22.68 0.19 -4.85
N PHE A 104 -22.58 0.35 -3.53
CA PHE A 104 -23.71 0.69 -2.66
C PHE A 104 -23.84 2.19 -2.39
N SER A 105 -22.90 3.02 -2.87
CA SER A 105 -22.96 4.47 -2.68
C SER A 105 -23.76 5.12 -3.83
N PRO A 106 -24.73 5.99 -3.53
CA PRO A 106 -25.50 6.70 -4.58
C PRO A 106 -24.66 7.71 -5.37
N LEU A 107 -23.50 8.12 -4.84
CA LEU A 107 -22.61 9.12 -5.43
C LEU A 107 -21.42 8.50 -6.19
N ARG A 108 -21.32 7.16 -6.20
CA ARG A 108 -20.22 6.44 -6.86
C ARG A 108 -20.76 5.29 -7.70
N THR A 109 -19.98 4.92 -8.71
CA THR A 109 -20.29 3.78 -9.57
C THR A 109 -19.15 2.76 -9.47
N PHE A 110 -19.51 1.49 -9.38
CA PHE A 110 -18.56 0.38 -9.47
C PHE A 110 -17.81 0.45 -10.81
N SER A 111 -16.49 0.39 -10.75
CA SER A 111 -15.61 0.53 -11.92
C SER A 111 -14.63 -0.64 -12.04
N VAL A 112 -14.81 -1.46 -13.05
CA VAL A 112 -13.85 -2.52 -13.40
C VAL A 112 -12.47 -1.93 -13.76
N GLN A 113 -12.45 -0.72 -14.33
CA GLN A 113 -11.21 -0.04 -14.69
C GLN A 113 -10.38 0.30 -13.45
N ASP A 114 -11.00 0.71 -12.35
CA ASP A 114 -10.32 1.06 -11.10
C ASP A 114 -9.79 -0.20 -10.39
N ILE A 115 -10.53 -1.31 -10.48
CA ILE A 115 -10.00 -2.63 -10.05
C ILE A 115 -8.74 -2.99 -10.85
N LEU A 116 -8.80 -2.92 -12.17
CA LEU A 116 -7.66 -3.26 -13.02
C LEU A 116 -6.45 -2.35 -12.76
N ALA A 117 -6.68 -1.06 -12.58
CA ALA A 117 -5.63 -0.10 -12.24
C ALA A 117 -5.00 -0.41 -10.88
N SER A 118 -5.80 -0.75 -9.88
CA SER A 118 -5.31 -1.18 -8.57
C SER A 118 -4.47 -2.45 -8.67
N LEU A 119 -4.91 -3.44 -9.44
CA LEU A 119 -4.15 -4.67 -9.69
C LEU A 119 -2.80 -4.39 -10.37
N ILE A 120 -2.76 -3.47 -11.33
CA ILE A 120 -1.50 -3.03 -11.96
C ILE A 120 -0.58 -2.40 -10.92
N GLY A 121 -1.09 -1.50 -10.07
CA GLY A 121 -0.32 -0.88 -8.99
C GLY A 121 0.26 -1.92 -8.04
N VAL A 122 -0.54 -2.88 -7.59
CA VAL A 122 -0.09 -4.00 -6.75
C VAL A 122 0.99 -4.83 -7.45
N ALA A 123 0.77 -5.21 -8.71
CA ALA A 123 1.71 -6.03 -9.47
C ALA A 123 3.09 -5.35 -9.62
N VAL A 124 3.10 -4.06 -9.95
CA VAL A 124 4.34 -3.27 -10.05
C VAL A 124 5.04 -3.19 -8.69
N ALA A 125 4.32 -2.97 -7.61
CA ALA A 125 4.87 -2.94 -6.25
C ALA A 125 5.45 -4.32 -5.84
N CYS A 126 4.76 -5.41 -6.18
CA CYS A 126 5.26 -6.76 -5.94
C CYS A 126 6.55 -7.03 -6.72
N ALA A 127 6.66 -6.61 -7.97
CA ALA A 127 7.88 -6.72 -8.76
C ALA A 127 9.04 -5.95 -8.12
N VAL A 128 8.83 -4.70 -7.71
CA VAL A 128 9.82 -3.88 -7.00
C VAL A 128 10.26 -4.54 -5.69
N ASN A 129 9.32 -5.00 -4.87
CA ASN A 129 9.59 -5.64 -3.59
C ASN A 129 10.37 -6.97 -3.77
N THR A 130 10.04 -7.74 -4.81
CA THR A 130 10.76 -8.98 -5.17
C THR A 130 12.23 -8.70 -5.49
N LEU A 131 12.49 -7.68 -6.31
CA LEU A 131 13.86 -7.26 -6.62
C LEU A 131 14.64 -6.82 -5.38
N LEU A 132 14.00 -6.06 -4.49
CA LEU A 132 14.60 -5.61 -3.23
C LEU A 132 14.86 -6.79 -2.27
N ALA A 133 13.95 -7.75 -2.17
CA ALA A 133 14.11 -8.95 -1.37
C ALA A 133 15.29 -9.80 -1.87
N GLY A 134 15.39 -10.01 -3.17
CA GLY A 134 16.50 -10.75 -3.78
C GLY A 134 17.86 -10.12 -3.51
N ARG A 135 17.97 -8.79 -3.62
CA ARG A 135 19.22 -8.05 -3.30
C ARG A 135 19.62 -8.21 -1.84
N ARG A 136 18.66 -8.17 -0.91
CA ARG A 136 18.92 -8.35 0.53
C ARG A 136 19.40 -9.76 0.85
N GLN A 137 18.80 -10.79 0.24
CA GLN A 137 19.23 -12.19 0.43
C GLN A 137 20.63 -12.44 -0.10
N ARG A 138 20.96 -11.90 -1.30
CA ARG A 138 22.28 -12.02 -1.90
C ARG A 138 23.37 -11.37 -1.03
N LYS A 139 23.08 -10.19 -0.45
CA LYS A 139 24.01 -9.52 0.48
C LYS A 139 24.27 -10.34 1.74
N ARG A 140 23.25 -11.02 2.30
CA ARG A 140 23.39 -11.87 3.49
C ARG A 140 24.17 -13.16 3.24
N ARG A 141 24.20 -13.64 1.98
CA ARG A 141 24.97 -14.85 1.60
C ARG A 141 26.47 -14.56 1.43
N ASN A 142 26.83 -13.32 1.13
CA ASN A 142 28.20 -12.90 0.84
C ASN A 142 28.90 -12.29 2.07
N THR A 143 28.27 -12.24 3.22
CA THR A 143 28.83 -11.88 4.54
C THR A 143 28.88 -13.06 5.48
#